data_37ab1eefdfce1910178907329ef16fab
#
_entry.id   37ab1eefdfce1910178907329ef16fab
#
_cell.length_a   1.000
_cell.length_b   1.000
_cell.length_c   1.000
_cell.angle_alpha   90.00
_cell.angle_beta   90.00
_cell.angle_gamma   90.00
#
_symmetry.space_group_name_H-M   'P 1'
#
loop_
_entity.id
_entity.type
_entity.pdbx_description
1 polymer ?
#
loop_
_entity_poly.entity_id
_entity_poly.type
_entity_poly.pdbx_seq_one_letter_code
_entity_poly.pdbx_strand_id
1 'polypeptide(L)'
;MPLPEVPGLLPVEDLRRTADSIAEVQLPDGMIPWFPGGHADPWNHVEAAMALAVTGHLDEAEAAYWWLADHQQDSGAWYAYYVDGGVEDSKFDANVIAYVATGAWHHWLLTRNRGFLESLWPVVEKALDYVLDLQTPRGEILWARHPDGTPWPYALLTGSSSVCHSLRCGIAVAEELGHERPDWELSLAHLAHVIRTRPGDAFAPKDRWAMDWYYPVLSGAVTGEGAIRHLASRFDDFVLADRGVRCVGDKDWITAAETCECAMAYLLVGDRPMAERLFAWAQTMRSPDGRYLTGIAYPQEVSFPDGEHTTYTAAAVILAADALSGSSPASGLFIDHRGLPDIIDVEIDASGHLPVHEPD
;
A
#
# COMPACT_ATOMS: atom_id res chain seq x y z
N MET A 1 9.86 -12.23 -18.10
CA MET A 1 8.81 -11.20 -18.14
C MET A 1 9.42 -9.91 -18.69
N PRO A 2 8.74 -9.14 -19.56
CA PRO A 2 9.26 -7.84 -19.99
C PRO A 2 9.30 -6.92 -18.78
N LEU A 3 10.36 -6.11 -18.67
CA LEU A 3 10.46 -5.10 -17.65
C LEU A 3 9.54 -3.90 -17.97
N PRO A 4 9.00 -3.22 -16.96
CA PRO A 4 8.25 -1.99 -17.18
C PRO A 4 9.07 -0.94 -17.93
N GLU A 5 8.42 -0.29 -18.89
CA GLU A 5 8.97 0.84 -19.61
C GLU A 5 7.87 1.87 -19.82
N VAL A 6 8.14 3.12 -19.47
CA VAL A 6 7.24 4.23 -19.79
C VAL A 6 7.93 5.10 -20.85
N PRO A 7 7.54 4.96 -22.15
CA PRO A 7 8.24 5.60 -23.25
C PRO A 7 8.38 7.10 -23.07
N GLY A 8 9.61 7.62 -23.22
CA GLY A 8 9.92 9.03 -23.05
C GLY A 8 10.01 9.52 -21.61
N LEU A 9 9.68 8.70 -20.60
CA LEU A 9 9.72 9.07 -19.18
C LEU A 9 10.69 8.20 -18.37
N LEU A 10 10.56 6.88 -18.46
CA LEU A 10 11.42 5.95 -17.72
C LEU A 10 11.80 4.76 -18.61
N PRO A 11 13.01 4.80 -19.24
CA PRO A 11 13.55 3.68 -20.00
C PRO A 11 13.88 2.48 -19.11
N VAL A 12 13.86 1.28 -19.70
CA VAL A 12 14.18 0.00 -19.00
C VAL A 12 15.51 0.06 -18.24
N GLU A 13 16.53 0.69 -18.81
CA GLU A 13 17.85 0.78 -18.18
C GLU A 13 17.83 1.64 -16.91
N ASP A 14 17.06 2.72 -16.91
CA ASP A 14 16.88 3.56 -15.74
C ASP A 14 16.05 2.87 -14.67
N LEU A 15 15.01 2.13 -15.07
CA LEU A 15 14.22 1.30 -14.16
C LEU A 15 15.09 0.22 -13.48
N ARG A 16 16.00 -0.43 -14.22
CA ARG A 16 16.92 -1.40 -13.65
C ARG A 16 17.79 -0.78 -12.56
N ARG A 17 18.40 0.39 -12.83
CA ARG A 17 19.20 1.10 -11.81
C ARG A 17 18.39 1.41 -10.56
N THR A 18 17.11 1.76 -10.72
CA THR A 18 16.23 1.99 -9.59
C THR A 18 15.99 0.70 -8.80
N ALA A 19 15.77 -0.43 -9.47
CA ALA A 19 15.61 -1.72 -8.81
C ALA A 19 16.90 -2.19 -8.13
N ASP A 20 18.04 -2.10 -8.83
CA ASP A 20 19.36 -2.43 -8.28
C ASP A 20 19.62 -1.63 -7.00
N SER A 21 19.22 -0.35 -6.95
CA SER A 21 19.39 0.49 -5.76
C SER A 21 18.56 0.03 -4.55
N ILE A 22 17.43 -0.66 -4.76
CA ILE A 22 16.67 -1.30 -3.67
C ILE A 22 17.40 -2.56 -3.20
N ALA A 23 17.82 -3.41 -4.14
CA ALA A 23 18.51 -4.67 -3.84
C ALA A 23 19.84 -4.43 -3.08
N GLU A 24 20.57 -3.36 -3.44
CA GLU A 24 21.83 -2.97 -2.75
C GLU A 24 21.63 -2.59 -1.29
N VAL A 25 20.44 -2.15 -0.89
CA VAL A 25 20.12 -1.74 0.50
C VAL A 25 19.64 -2.92 1.33
N GLN A 26 19.16 -4.01 0.70
CA GLN A 26 18.67 -5.18 1.41
C GLN A 26 19.77 -5.81 2.26
N LEU A 27 19.41 -6.14 3.51
CA LEU A 27 20.33 -6.80 4.45
C LEU A 27 20.42 -8.32 4.18
N PRO A 28 21.48 -8.98 4.63
CA PRO A 28 21.69 -10.41 4.40
C PRO A 28 20.60 -11.34 4.98
N ASP A 29 19.84 -10.87 5.97
CA ASP A 29 18.68 -11.58 6.54
C ASP A 29 17.39 -11.38 5.75
N GLY A 30 17.41 -10.53 4.72
CA GLY A 30 16.26 -10.21 3.86
C GLY A 30 15.54 -8.91 4.20
N MET A 31 15.85 -8.23 5.33
CA MET A 31 15.24 -6.94 5.67
C MET A 31 15.57 -5.87 4.61
N ILE A 32 14.58 -5.10 4.19
CA ILE A 32 14.78 -3.94 3.30
C ILE A 32 14.51 -2.67 4.11
N PRO A 33 15.54 -1.97 4.61
CA PRO A 33 15.35 -0.70 5.31
C PRO A 33 15.00 0.42 4.33
N TRP A 34 14.48 1.54 4.84
CA TRP A 34 14.16 2.71 4.02
C TRP A 34 15.38 3.27 3.29
N PHE A 35 16.52 3.24 3.95
CA PHE A 35 17.83 3.66 3.41
C PHE A 35 18.93 2.95 4.17
N PRO A 36 20.18 2.95 3.70
CA PRO A 36 21.30 2.30 4.37
C PRO A 36 21.44 2.71 5.84
N GLY A 37 21.33 1.75 6.77
CA GLY A 37 21.36 1.99 8.22
C GLY A 37 20.09 2.63 8.81
N GLY A 38 19.05 2.79 8.01
CA GLY A 38 17.74 3.25 8.44
C GLY A 38 16.85 2.14 9.00
N HIS A 39 15.68 2.50 9.40
CA HIS A 39 14.67 1.55 9.84
C HIS A 39 13.90 0.91 8.67
N ALA A 40 13.21 -0.19 8.97
CA ALA A 40 12.22 -0.81 8.12
C ALA A 40 10.89 -0.91 8.86
N ASP A 41 9.79 -0.81 8.15
CA ASP A 41 8.45 -1.23 8.58
C ASP A 41 7.90 -2.24 7.57
N PRO A 42 6.99 -3.13 7.98
CA PRO A 42 6.49 -4.19 7.10
C PRO A 42 5.76 -3.68 5.84
N TRP A 43 5.12 -2.50 5.86
CA TRP A 43 4.46 -1.95 4.68
C TRP A 43 5.47 -1.59 3.59
N ASN A 44 6.38 -0.66 3.89
CA ASN A 44 7.38 -0.20 2.93
C ASN A 44 8.33 -1.33 2.50
N HIS A 45 8.60 -2.26 3.40
CA HIS A 45 9.35 -3.49 3.11
C HIS A 45 8.64 -4.37 2.06
N VAL A 46 7.33 -4.57 2.17
CA VAL A 46 6.54 -5.32 1.18
C VAL A 46 6.48 -4.57 -0.16
N GLU A 47 6.33 -3.25 -0.17
CA GLU A 47 6.36 -2.47 -1.40
C GLU A 47 7.69 -2.61 -2.14
N ALA A 48 8.80 -2.54 -1.41
CA ALA A 48 10.12 -2.78 -1.96
C ALA A 48 10.26 -4.20 -2.52
N ALA A 49 9.75 -5.23 -1.81
CA ALA A 49 9.73 -6.61 -2.29
C ALA A 49 8.88 -6.77 -3.57
N MET A 50 7.72 -6.12 -3.66
CA MET A 50 6.89 -6.12 -4.87
C MET A 50 7.65 -5.50 -6.06
N ALA A 51 8.33 -4.37 -5.86
CA ALA A 51 9.12 -3.72 -6.90
C ALA A 51 10.30 -4.58 -7.37
N LEU A 52 11.01 -5.25 -6.44
CA LEU A 52 12.05 -6.22 -6.76
C LEU A 52 11.50 -7.37 -7.60
N ALA A 53 10.34 -7.91 -7.24
CA ALA A 53 9.71 -9.01 -7.99
C ALA A 53 9.33 -8.59 -9.43
N VAL A 54 8.76 -7.39 -9.62
CA VAL A 54 8.43 -6.84 -10.96
C VAL A 54 9.66 -6.71 -11.85
N THR A 55 10.82 -6.41 -11.25
CA THR A 55 12.07 -6.17 -11.98
C THR A 55 12.95 -7.41 -12.13
N GLY A 56 12.48 -8.56 -11.62
CA GLY A 56 13.12 -9.85 -11.78
C GLY A 56 14.11 -10.23 -10.68
N HIS A 57 14.25 -9.44 -9.62
CA HIS A 57 15.01 -9.74 -8.40
C HIS A 57 14.17 -10.64 -7.48
N LEU A 58 13.84 -11.84 -7.97
CA LEU A 58 12.90 -12.73 -7.27
C LEU A 58 13.48 -13.31 -5.99
N ASP A 59 14.78 -13.63 -5.98
CA ASP A 59 15.44 -14.19 -4.80
C ASP A 59 15.43 -13.16 -3.66
N GLU A 60 15.70 -11.90 -3.96
CA GLU A 60 15.66 -10.78 -3.01
C GLU A 60 14.24 -10.50 -2.52
N ALA A 61 13.26 -10.55 -3.42
CA ALA A 61 11.85 -10.38 -3.07
C ALA A 61 11.36 -11.51 -2.15
N GLU A 62 11.68 -12.78 -2.45
CA GLU A 62 11.32 -13.92 -1.60
C GLU A 62 12.05 -13.87 -0.25
N ALA A 63 13.33 -13.45 -0.20
CA ALA A 63 14.05 -13.25 1.05
C ALA A 63 13.38 -12.21 1.96
N ALA A 64 12.81 -11.16 1.38
CA ALA A 64 12.05 -10.16 2.15
C ALA A 64 10.78 -10.77 2.78
N TYR A 65 10.03 -11.61 2.07
CA TYR A 65 8.87 -12.29 2.65
C TYR A 65 9.25 -13.30 3.73
N TRP A 66 10.38 -13.99 3.59
CA TRP A 66 10.88 -14.89 4.63
C TRP A 66 11.33 -14.14 5.88
N TRP A 67 11.92 -12.95 5.71
CA TRP A 67 12.21 -12.08 6.86
C TRP A 67 10.93 -11.74 7.63
N LEU A 68 9.83 -11.41 6.95
CA LEU A 68 8.53 -11.19 7.60
C LEU A 68 8.06 -12.44 8.34
N ALA A 69 8.14 -13.62 7.70
CA ALA A 69 7.72 -14.88 8.33
C ALA A 69 8.51 -15.17 9.63
N ASP A 70 9.82 -14.92 9.61
CA ASP A 70 10.71 -15.16 10.75
C ASP A 70 10.52 -14.15 11.90
N HIS A 71 9.99 -12.95 11.61
CA HIS A 71 9.79 -11.87 12.58
C HIS A 71 8.34 -11.69 13.03
N GLN A 72 7.40 -12.49 12.49
CA GLN A 72 6.01 -12.44 12.90
C GLN A 72 5.85 -12.91 14.35
N GLN A 73 5.19 -12.12 15.17
CA GLN A 73 4.85 -12.49 16.53
C GLN A 73 3.82 -13.63 16.55
N ASP A 74 3.73 -14.38 17.63
CA ASP A 74 2.73 -15.44 17.81
C ASP A 74 1.29 -14.96 17.60
N SER A 75 1.05 -13.69 17.89
CA SER A 75 -0.24 -13.01 17.66
C SER A 75 -0.59 -12.77 16.19
N GLY A 76 0.35 -12.92 15.26
CA GLY A 76 0.20 -12.59 13.84
C GLY A 76 0.69 -11.19 13.46
N ALA A 77 1.10 -10.37 14.42
CA ALA A 77 1.52 -8.99 14.20
C ALA A 77 3.04 -8.85 13.99
N TRP A 78 3.43 -7.68 13.51
CA TRP A 78 4.81 -7.16 13.54
C TRP A 78 4.84 -5.85 14.31
N TYR A 79 5.99 -5.55 14.91
CA TYR A 79 6.24 -4.21 15.41
C TYR A 79 6.28 -3.19 14.26
N ALA A 80 5.98 -1.94 14.54
CA ALA A 80 5.88 -0.91 13.52
C ALA A 80 7.23 -0.60 12.85
N TYR A 81 8.32 -0.52 13.63
CA TYR A 81 9.65 -0.25 13.07
C TYR A 81 10.73 -1.14 13.66
N TYR A 82 11.65 -1.53 12.77
CA TYR A 82 12.85 -2.32 13.07
C TYR A 82 14.09 -1.56 12.60
N VAL A 83 15.18 -1.61 13.38
CA VAL A 83 16.49 -1.03 13.03
C VAL A 83 17.59 -1.86 13.66
N ASP A 84 18.70 -2.09 12.94
CA ASP A 84 19.90 -2.80 13.42
C ASP A 84 19.59 -4.17 14.09
N GLY A 85 18.61 -4.91 13.54
CA GLY A 85 18.18 -6.21 14.09
C GLY A 85 17.36 -6.13 15.39
N GLY A 86 16.99 -4.93 15.81
CA GLY A 86 16.16 -4.66 16.98
C GLY A 86 14.82 -4.01 16.63
N VAL A 87 14.00 -3.78 17.66
CA VAL A 87 12.69 -3.08 17.55
C VAL A 87 12.89 -1.61 17.92
N GLU A 88 12.56 -0.70 17.02
CA GLU A 88 12.59 0.74 17.25
C GLU A 88 11.25 1.26 17.78
N ASP A 89 10.14 0.86 17.17
CA ASP A 89 8.78 1.19 17.63
C ASP A 89 7.95 -0.08 17.78
N SER A 90 7.55 -0.37 19.01
CA SER A 90 6.89 -1.62 19.38
C SER A 90 5.36 -1.59 19.29
N LYS A 91 4.74 -0.54 18.74
CA LYS A 91 3.30 -0.56 18.46
C LYS A 91 2.99 -1.56 17.34
N PHE A 92 1.76 -2.04 17.30
CA PHE A 92 1.22 -2.93 16.27
C PHE A 92 0.23 -2.13 15.41
N ASP A 93 0.69 -1.66 14.25
CA ASP A 93 -0.12 -0.85 13.32
C ASP A 93 -0.90 -1.75 12.36
N ALA A 94 -2.22 -1.64 12.37
CA ALA A 94 -3.12 -2.51 11.62
C ALA A 94 -2.85 -2.51 10.11
N ASN A 95 -2.60 -1.32 9.54
CA ASN A 95 -2.33 -1.19 8.12
C ASN A 95 -0.98 -1.85 7.73
N VAL A 96 0.04 -1.58 8.51
CA VAL A 96 1.39 -2.14 8.31
C VAL A 96 1.34 -3.67 8.36
N ILE A 97 0.56 -4.24 9.29
CA ILE A 97 0.41 -5.69 9.45
C ILE A 97 -0.37 -6.32 8.28
N ALA A 98 -1.46 -5.69 7.83
CA ALA A 98 -2.31 -6.25 6.78
C ALA A 98 -1.59 -6.36 5.42
N TYR A 99 -0.61 -5.50 5.16
CA TYR A 99 -0.07 -5.29 3.82
C TYR A 99 0.69 -6.50 3.24
N VAL A 100 1.11 -7.44 4.09
CA VAL A 100 1.70 -8.72 3.65
C VAL A 100 0.77 -9.49 2.71
N ALA A 101 -0.55 -9.37 2.88
CA ALA A 101 -1.53 -10.02 2.00
C ALA A 101 -1.50 -9.44 0.58
N THR A 102 -1.35 -8.11 0.45
CA THR A 102 -1.14 -7.43 -0.85
C THR A 102 0.11 -7.95 -1.54
N GLY A 103 1.22 -8.04 -0.82
CA GLY A 103 2.47 -8.56 -1.36
C GLY A 103 2.39 -10.03 -1.77
N ALA A 104 1.76 -10.88 -0.96
CA ALA A 104 1.59 -12.31 -1.27
C ALA A 104 0.78 -12.52 -2.55
N TRP A 105 -0.32 -11.79 -2.73
CA TRP A 105 -1.13 -11.86 -3.95
C TRP A 105 -0.37 -11.30 -5.16
N HIS A 106 0.33 -10.18 -5.01
CA HIS A 106 1.19 -9.63 -6.06
C HIS A 106 2.25 -10.63 -6.51
N HIS A 107 2.95 -11.27 -5.59
CA HIS A 107 3.95 -12.30 -5.91
C HIS A 107 3.32 -13.49 -6.64
N TRP A 108 2.14 -13.95 -6.21
CA TRP A 108 1.39 -15.00 -6.91
C TRP A 108 1.02 -14.60 -8.34
N LEU A 109 0.55 -13.39 -8.55
CA LEU A 109 0.22 -12.90 -9.90
C LEU A 109 1.44 -12.95 -10.84
N LEU A 110 2.62 -12.61 -10.33
CA LEU A 110 3.86 -12.60 -11.09
C LEU A 110 4.41 -13.99 -11.38
N THR A 111 4.48 -14.84 -10.36
CA THR A 111 5.29 -16.08 -10.41
C THR A 111 4.48 -17.35 -10.64
N ARG A 112 3.20 -17.35 -10.24
CA ARG A 112 2.37 -18.55 -10.15
C ARG A 112 3.01 -19.67 -9.30
N ASN A 113 3.90 -19.31 -8.38
CA ASN A 113 4.57 -20.23 -7.47
C ASN A 113 3.64 -20.63 -6.33
N ARG A 114 2.85 -21.70 -6.55
CA ARG A 114 1.88 -22.18 -5.55
C ARG A 114 2.56 -22.64 -4.26
N GLY A 115 3.74 -23.27 -4.35
CA GLY A 115 4.48 -23.71 -3.15
C GLY A 115 4.91 -22.55 -2.26
N PHE A 116 5.32 -21.42 -2.85
CA PHE A 116 5.60 -20.21 -2.10
C PHE A 116 4.33 -19.65 -1.43
N LEU A 117 3.23 -19.55 -2.18
CA LEU A 117 1.98 -19.04 -1.67
C LEU A 117 1.44 -19.90 -0.50
N GLU A 118 1.48 -21.24 -0.63
CA GLU A 118 1.10 -22.18 0.43
C GLU A 118 1.98 -22.03 1.69
N SER A 119 3.28 -21.79 1.50
CA SER A 119 4.22 -21.60 2.61
C SER A 119 4.02 -20.27 3.32
N LEU A 120 3.60 -19.23 2.61
CA LEU A 120 3.35 -17.89 3.18
C LEU A 120 1.92 -17.76 3.75
N TRP A 121 0.99 -18.65 3.39
CA TRP A 121 -0.40 -18.59 3.83
C TRP A 121 -0.58 -18.44 5.34
N PRO A 122 0.08 -19.24 6.22
CA PRO A 122 -0.08 -19.09 7.67
C PRO A 122 0.32 -17.70 8.19
N VAL A 123 1.25 -17.04 7.51
CA VAL A 123 1.69 -15.68 7.85
C VAL A 123 0.61 -14.67 7.49
N VAL A 124 0.05 -14.77 6.28
CA VAL A 124 -1.04 -13.91 5.81
C VAL A 124 -2.29 -14.10 6.67
N GLU A 125 -2.67 -15.34 6.94
CA GLU A 125 -3.86 -15.67 7.72
C GLU A 125 -3.79 -15.07 9.13
N LYS A 126 -2.72 -15.30 9.86
CA LYS A 126 -2.54 -14.74 11.21
C LYS A 126 -2.52 -13.20 11.20
N ALA A 127 -1.89 -12.59 10.19
CA ALA A 127 -1.81 -11.14 10.08
C ALA A 127 -3.20 -10.51 9.90
N LEU A 128 -4.01 -11.05 8.99
CA LEU A 128 -5.35 -10.53 8.75
C LEU A 128 -6.29 -10.81 9.92
N ASP A 129 -6.23 -11.98 10.54
CA ASP A 129 -7.01 -12.30 11.75
C ASP A 129 -6.68 -11.31 12.89
N TYR A 130 -5.39 -11.00 13.11
CA TYR A 130 -4.99 -9.97 14.08
C TYR A 130 -5.58 -8.59 13.78
N VAL A 131 -5.59 -8.20 12.50
CA VAL A 131 -6.13 -6.90 12.08
C VAL A 131 -7.64 -6.83 12.28
N LEU A 132 -8.36 -7.92 12.01
CA LEU A 132 -9.80 -7.99 12.19
C LEU A 132 -10.23 -7.95 13.67
N ASP A 133 -9.39 -8.39 14.59
CA ASP A 133 -9.60 -8.17 16.03
C ASP A 133 -9.63 -6.69 16.44
N LEU A 134 -9.18 -5.80 15.56
CA LEU A 134 -9.24 -4.35 15.74
C LEU A 134 -10.46 -3.71 15.06
N GLN A 135 -11.30 -4.50 14.35
CA GLN A 135 -12.51 -3.97 13.74
C GLN A 135 -13.57 -3.69 14.81
N THR A 136 -14.11 -2.48 14.82
CA THR A 136 -15.18 -2.11 15.73
C THR A 136 -16.55 -2.66 15.24
N PRO A 137 -17.55 -2.75 16.12
CA PRO A 137 -18.91 -3.08 15.69
C PRO A 137 -19.51 -2.11 14.66
N ARG A 138 -18.92 -0.93 14.49
CA ARG A 138 -19.33 0.08 13.50
C ARG A 138 -18.64 -0.10 12.14
N GLY A 139 -17.65 -1.00 12.05
CA GLY A 139 -16.97 -1.42 10.82
C GLY A 139 -15.61 -0.81 10.55
N GLU A 140 -15.24 0.29 11.20
CA GLU A 140 -13.88 0.84 11.10
C GLU A 140 -12.86 -0.05 11.83
N ILE A 141 -11.62 -0.10 11.33
CA ILE A 141 -10.50 -0.80 11.98
C ILE A 141 -9.65 0.22 12.73
N LEU A 142 -9.46 -0.01 14.04
CA LEU A 142 -8.63 0.86 14.88
C LEU A 142 -7.18 0.86 14.38
N TRP A 143 -6.55 2.04 14.44
CA TRP A 143 -5.24 2.28 13.85
C TRP A 143 -4.18 1.29 14.32
N ALA A 144 -4.06 1.10 15.63
CA ALA A 144 -2.96 0.32 16.18
C ALA A 144 -3.31 -0.24 17.57
N ARG A 145 -2.44 -1.10 18.07
CA ARG A 145 -2.48 -1.62 19.44
C ARG A 145 -1.13 -1.39 20.11
N HIS A 146 -1.14 -1.02 21.37
CA HIS A 146 0.06 -0.98 22.20
C HIS A 146 0.59 -2.39 22.51
N PRO A 147 1.86 -2.54 22.92
CA PRO A 147 2.42 -3.84 23.31
C PRO A 147 1.69 -4.52 24.48
N ASP A 148 1.02 -3.76 25.33
CA ASP A 148 0.19 -4.27 26.44
C ASP A 148 -1.20 -4.76 25.98
N GLY A 149 -1.50 -4.71 24.68
CA GLY A 149 -2.76 -5.13 24.09
C GLY A 149 -3.83 -4.05 24.00
N THR A 150 -3.62 -2.85 24.59
CA THR A 150 -4.59 -1.74 24.56
C THR A 150 -4.69 -1.16 23.15
N PRO A 151 -5.88 -1.14 22.51
CA PRO A 151 -6.02 -0.52 21.20
C PRO A 151 -5.99 1.02 21.30
N TRP A 152 -5.52 1.66 20.23
CA TRP A 152 -5.67 3.09 20.04
C TRP A 152 -7.16 3.43 19.84
N PRO A 153 -7.66 4.55 20.39
CA PRO A 153 -9.11 4.81 20.44
C PRO A 153 -9.68 5.43 19.16
N TYR A 154 -8.98 5.30 18.04
CA TYR A 154 -9.42 5.84 16.75
C TYR A 154 -8.91 5.01 15.56
N ALA A 155 -9.60 5.14 14.44
CA ALA A 155 -9.23 4.60 13.13
C ALA A 155 -8.68 5.70 12.22
N LEU A 156 -7.88 5.32 11.21
CA LEU A 156 -7.37 6.21 10.17
C LEU A 156 -7.97 5.85 8.81
N LEU A 157 -8.36 6.85 8.03
CA LEU A 157 -8.97 6.62 6.72
C LEU A 157 -7.99 5.97 5.74
N THR A 158 -6.77 6.46 5.65
CA THR A 158 -5.70 5.86 4.83
C THR A 158 -5.45 4.41 5.24
N GLY A 159 -5.20 4.15 6.53
CA GLY A 159 -4.92 2.82 7.04
C GLY A 159 -6.07 1.85 6.79
N SER A 160 -7.31 2.25 7.07
CA SER A 160 -8.50 1.44 6.79
C SER A 160 -8.71 1.20 5.29
N SER A 161 -8.40 2.18 4.43
CA SER A 161 -8.45 1.99 2.98
C SER A 161 -7.43 0.97 2.49
N SER A 162 -6.19 1.04 2.99
CA SER A 162 -5.15 0.05 2.68
C SER A 162 -5.53 -1.35 3.20
N VAL A 163 -6.07 -1.45 4.42
CA VAL A 163 -6.59 -2.73 4.95
C VAL A 163 -7.72 -3.28 4.07
N CYS A 164 -8.61 -2.42 3.55
CA CYS A 164 -9.66 -2.85 2.61
C CYS A 164 -9.05 -3.52 1.36
N HIS A 165 -8.00 -2.97 0.78
CA HIS A 165 -7.28 -3.59 -0.34
C HIS A 165 -6.56 -4.90 0.08
N SER A 166 -5.90 -4.88 1.23
CA SER A 166 -5.18 -6.05 1.76
C SER A 166 -6.11 -7.23 2.05
N LEU A 167 -7.32 -6.96 2.57
CA LEU A 167 -8.35 -7.99 2.77
C LEU A 167 -8.80 -8.61 1.44
N ARG A 168 -9.01 -7.80 0.39
CA ARG A 168 -9.32 -8.33 -0.94
C ARG A 168 -8.21 -9.26 -1.45
N CYS A 169 -6.96 -8.86 -1.28
CA CYS A 169 -5.81 -9.69 -1.65
C CYS A 169 -5.75 -10.98 -0.83
N GLY A 170 -5.98 -10.90 0.49
CA GLY A 170 -6.01 -12.07 1.37
C GLY A 170 -7.14 -13.04 1.05
N ILE A 171 -8.33 -12.55 0.70
CA ILE A 171 -9.45 -13.39 0.25
C ILE A 171 -9.07 -14.08 -1.08
N ALA A 172 -8.46 -13.35 -2.02
CA ALA A 172 -7.99 -13.94 -3.28
C ALA A 172 -6.93 -15.03 -3.06
N VAL A 173 -6.02 -14.86 -2.08
CA VAL A 173 -5.06 -15.90 -1.68
C VAL A 173 -5.80 -17.11 -1.09
N ALA A 174 -6.77 -16.88 -0.20
CA ALA A 174 -7.57 -17.94 0.41
C ALA A 174 -8.31 -18.77 -0.64
N GLU A 175 -9.03 -18.11 -1.55
CA GLU A 175 -9.75 -18.76 -2.66
C GLU A 175 -8.81 -19.57 -3.55
N GLU A 176 -7.65 -19.03 -3.94
CA GLU A 176 -6.65 -19.72 -4.77
C GLU A 176 -6.14 -21.00 -4.07
N LEU A 177 -6.02 -20.99 -2.75
CA LEU A 177 -5.59 -22.14 -1.95
C LEU A 177 -6.73 -23.08 -1.55
N GLY A 178 -7.98 -22.69 -1.79
CA GLY A 178 -9.16 -23.48 -1.46
C GLY A 178 -9.63 -23.34 0.00
N HIS A 179 -9.29 -22.22 0.63
CA HIS A 179 -9.79 -21.85 1.95
C HIS A 179 -11.02 -20.94 1.82
N GLU A 180 -12.00 -21.11 2.69
CA GLU A 180 -13.18 -20.24 2.78
C GLU A 180 -13.01 -19.30 3.98
N ARG A 181 -13.16 -17.98 3.75
CA ARG A 181 -13.04 -16.93 4.78
C ARG A 181 -14.22 -15.95 4.71
N PRO A 182 -15.45 -16.45 4.95
CA PRO A 182 -16.64 -15.60 4.94
C PRO A 182 -16.61 -14.50 6.02
N ASP A 183 -15.87 -14.72 7.10
CA ASP A 183 -15.57 -13.72 8.12
C ASP A 183 -14.78 -12.53 7.55
N TRP A 184 -13.79 -12.77 6.70
CA TRP A 184 -13.04 -11.71 6.03
C TRP A 184 -13.89 -10.95 5.01
N GLU A 185 -14.72 -11.67 4.24
CA GLU A 185 -15.62 -11.05 3.26
C GLU A 185 -16.62 -10.10 3.94
N LEU A 186 -17.21 -10.53 5.06
CA LEU A 186 -18.13 -9.70 5.83
C LEU A 186 -17.43 -8.48 6.43
N SER A 187 -16.25 -8.67 6.99
CA SER A 187 -15.42 -7.60 7.55
C SER A 187 -15.01 -6.58 6.48
N LEU A 188 -14.60 -7.06 5.30
CA LEU A 188 -14.29 -6.24 4.14
C LEU A 188 -15.50 -5.40 3.70
N ALA A 189 -16.65 -6.02 3.57
CA ALA A 189 -17.89 -5.35 3.16
C ALA A 189 -18.27 -4.23 4.14
N HIS A 190 -18.19 -4.52 5.45
CA HIS A 190 -18.46 -3.54 6.51
C HIS A 190 -17.47 -2.38 6.48
N LEU A 191 -16.16 -2.68 6.39
CA LEU A 191 -15.13 -1.65 6.30
C LEU A 191 -15.31 -0.75 5.09
N ALA A 192 -15.54 -1.32 3.91
CA ALA A 192 -15.75 -0.58 2.67
C ALA A 192 -17.02 0.29 2.73
N HIS A 193 -18.09 -0.20 3.37
CA HIS A 193 -19.29 0.58 3.60
C HIS A 193 -18.99 1.83 4.44
N VAL A 194 -18.26 1.69 5.54
CA VAL A 194 -17.91 2.81 6.42
C VAL A 194 -17.03 3.84 5.69
N ILE A 195 -16.04 3.39 4.94
CA ILE A 195 -15.18 4.27 4.12
C ILE A 195 -16.02 5.09 3.13
N ARG A 196 -17.01 4.48 2.50
CA ARG A 196 -17.88 5.15 1.50
C ARG A 196 -18.88 6.12 2.10
N THR A 197 -19.46 5.78 3.23
CA THR A 197 -20.68 6.45 3.73
C THR A 197 -20.47 7.34 4.95
N ARG A 198 -19.43 7.07 5.76
CA ARG A 198 -19.23 7.71 7.05
C ARG A 198 -17.77 8.16 7.32
N PRO A 199 -17.01 8.62 6.31
CA PRO A 199 -15.57 8.91 6.53
C PRO A 199 -15.33 9.99 7.60
N GLY A 200 -16.20 11.00 7.71
CA GLY A 200 -16.05 12.08 8.68
C GLY A 200 -16.36 11.71 10.13
N ASP A 201 -17.12 10.62 10.36
CA ASP A 201 -17.56 10.21 11.68
C ASP A 201 -16.74 9.03 12.23
N ALA A 202 -16.22 8.18 11.34
CA ALA A 202 -15.55 6.94 11.70
C ALA A 202 -14.04 7.09 11.86
N PHE A 203 -13.44 8.04 11.16
CA PHE A 203 -11.99 8.19 11.13
C PHE A 203 -11.52 9.49 11.77
N ALA A 204 -10.37 9.44 12.43
CA ALA A 204 -9.73 10.62 12.98
C ALA A 204 -9.39 11.62 11.86
N PRO A 205 -9.59 12.93 12.08
CA PRO A 205 -9.35 13.96 11.08
C PRO A 205 -7.84 14.05 10.75
N LYS A 206 -7.46 13.47 9.61
CA LYS A 206 -6.13 13.50 9.01
C LYS A 206 -6.16 14.06 7.58
N ASP A 207 -7.20 14.80 7.26
CA ASP A 207 -7.48 15.40 5.96
C ASP A 207 -6.39 16.36 5.45
N ARG A 208 -5.42 16.67 6.28
CA ARG A 208 -4.17 17.34 5.93
C ARG A 208 -3.26 16.49 5.03
N TRP A 209 -3.34 15.15 5.13
CA TRP A 209 -2.45 14.21 4.43
C TRP A 209 -3.04 13.79 3.08
N ALA A 210 -2.21 13.76 2.03
CA ALA A 210 -2.66 13.40 0.68
C ALA A 210 -3.18 11.96 0.59
N MET A 211 -2.63 11.04 1.37
CA MET A 211 -3.06 9.64 1.39
C MET A 211 -4.54 9.52 1.81
N ASP A 212 -5.04 10.33 2.75
CA ASP A 212 -6.47 10.35 3.11
C ASP A 212 -7.38 10.79 1.93
N TRP A 213 -6.80 11.47 0.95
CA TRP A 213 -7.52 11.89 -0.25
C TRP A 213 -7.53 10.80 -1.33
N TYR A 214 -6.39 10.20 -1.73
CA TYR A 214 -6.40 9.29 -2.87
C TYR A 214 -6.51 7.79 -2.50
N TYR A 215 -6.15 7.37 -1.29
CA TYR A 215 -6.19 5.96 -0.89
C TYR A 215 -7.58 5.33 -0.89
N PRO A 216 -8.67 6.00 -0.52
CA PRO A 216 -10.02 5.43 -0.65
C PRO A 216 -10.37 5.03 -2.10
N VAL A 217 -9.80 5.73 -3.08
CA VAL A 217 -9.93 5.40 -4.51
C VAL A 217 -8.96 4.27 -4.88
N LEU A 218 -7.67 4.42 -4.55
CA LEU A 218 -6.62 3.45 -4.88
C LEU A 218 -6.93 2.04 -4.34
N SER A 219 -7.51 1.95 -3.15
CA SER A 219 -7.93 0.68 -2.52
C SER A 219 -9.16 0.02 -3.20
N GLY A 220 -9.89 0.76 -4.02
CA GLY A 220 -11.17 0.33 -4.59
C GLY A 220 -12.35 0.38 -3.61
N ALA A 221 -12.19 0.98 -2.45
CA ALA A 221 -13.32 1.23 -1.54
C ALA A 221 -14.29 2.26 -2.14
N VAL A 222 -13.77 3.27 -2.84
CA VAL A 222 -14.56 4.26 -3.59
C VAL A 222 -14.30 4.06 -5.08
N THR A 223 -15.35 3.83 -5.87
CA THR A 223 -15.25 3.46 -7.30
C THR A 223 -16.16 4.28 -8.19
N GLY A 224 -16.03 4.11 -9.51
CA GLY A 224 -16.89 4.71 -10.52
C GLY A 224 -16.94 6.24 -10.48
N GLU A 225 -18.09 6.83 -10.72
CA GLU A 225 -18.26 8.30 -10.67
C GLU A 225 -17.98 8.90 -9.30
N GLY A 226 -18.13 8.11 -8.21
CA GLY A 226 -17.78 8.50 -6.86
C GLY A 226 -16.30 8.77 -6.72
N ALA A 227 -15.45 7.90 -7.27
CA ALA A 227 -14.01 8.06 -7.27
C ALA A 227 -13.54 9.28 -8.06
N ILE A 228 -14.13 9.51 -9.25
CA ILE A 228 -13.83 10.71 -10.06
C ILE A 228 -14.13 11.99 -9.28
N ARG A 229 -15.35 12.09 -8.68
CA ARG A 229 -15.71 13.24 -7.86
C ARG A 229 -14.82 13.39 -6.64
N HIS A 230 -14.45 12.28 -6.02
CA HIS A 230 -13.59 12.28 -4.83
C HIS A 230 -12.21 12.84 -5.16
N LEU A 231 -11.55 12.37 -6.22
CA LEU A 231 -10.25 12.91 -6.66
C LEU A 231 -10.35 14.39 -7.07
N ALA A 232 -11.42 14.78 -7.76
CA ALA A 232 -11.62 16.19 -8.15
C ALA A 232 -11.84 17.13 -6.95
N SER A 233 -12.40 16.64 -5.85
CA SER A 233 -12.83 17.47 -4.72
C SER A 233 -11.70 18.19 -3.98
N ARG A 234 -10.49 17.64 -4.00
CA ARG A 234 -9.32 18.19 -3.29
C ARG A 234 -8.06 18.25 -4.16
N PHE A 235 -8.23 18.23 -5.47
CA PHE A 235 -7.11 18.28 -6.42
C PHE A 235 -6.20 19.50 -6.16
N ASP A 236 -6.77 20.68 -6.02
CA ASP A 236 -6.00 21.93 -5.83
C ASP A 236 -5.30 21.99 -4.46
N ASP A 237 -5.82 21.26 -3.45
CA ASP A 237 -5.18 21.16 -2.14
C ASP A 237 -3.85 20.38 -2.22
N PHE A 238 -3.82 19.31 -3.02
CA PHE A 238 -2.71 18.37 -2.99
C PHE A 238 -1.83 18.40 -4.25
N VAL A 239 -2.33 18.81 -5.41
CA VAL A 239 -1.54 18.81 -6.63
C VAL A 239 -0.93 20.18 -6.88
N LEU A 240 0.40 20.23 -6.88
CA LEU A 240 1.15 21.40 -7.35
C LEU A 240 1.52 21.18 -8.81
N ALA A 241 0.92 22.01 -9.70
CA ALA A 241 1.11 21.88 -11.13
C ALA A 241 2.61 21.92 -11.50
N ASP A 242 3.01 21.06 -12.42
CA ASP A 242 4.37 20.88 -12.91
C ASP A 242 5.39 20.42 -11.85
N ARG A 243 4.90 19.95 -10.68
CA ARG A 243 5.76 19.46 -9.57
C ARG A 243 5.37 18.08 -9.07
N GLY A 244 4.10 17.83 -8.73
CA GLY A 244 3.59 16.57 -8.21
C GLY A 244 2.59 16.73 -7.09
N VAL A 245 2.51 15.72 -6.22
CA VAL A 245 1.59 15.65 -5.10
C VAL A 245 2.27 16.08 -3.80
N ARG A 246 1.64 17.00 -3.08
CA ARG A 246 2.03 17.36 -1.72
C ARG A 246 1.78 16.19 -0.77
N CYS A 247 2.76 15.82 0.04
CA CYS A 247 2.53 14.87 1.13
C CYS A 247 1.48 15.41 2.11
N VAL A 248 1.54 16.73 2.38
CA VAL A 248 0.59 17.44 3.24
C VAL A 248 0.07 18.70 2.55
N GLY A 249 -1.25 18.94 2.61
CA GLY A 249 -1.90 20.02 1.87
C GLY A 249 -1.50 21.45 2.24
N ASP A 250 -0.93 21.64 3.44
CA ASP A 250 -0.51 22.96 3.95
C ASP A 250 0.99 23.24 3.77
N LYS A 251 1.72 22.39 3.07
CA LYS A 251 3.15 22.54 2.75
C LYS A 251 3.43 22.17 1.31
N ASP A 252 4.20 22.99 0.61
CA ASP A 252 4.68 22.67 -0.74
C ASP A 252 5.87 21.67 -0.67
N TRP A 253 5.67 20.59 0.04
CA TRP A 253 6.56 19.44 0.09
C TRP A 253 6.00 18.36 -0.82
N ILE A 254 6.63 18.21 -1.98
CA ILE A 254 6.25 17.26 -3.02
C ILE A 254 7.06 15.98 -2.83
N THR A 255 6.40 14.84 -2.83
CA THR A 255 7.03 13.53 -2.66
C THR A 255 6.82 12.65 -3.89
N ALA A 256 7.83 11.84 -4.21
CA ALA A 256 7.74 10.98 -5.40
C ALA A 256 6.79 9.80 -5.16
N ALA A 257 6.76 9.23 -3.94
CA ALA A 257 5.88 8.11 -3.61
C ALA A 257 4.40 8.50 -3.74
N GLU A 258 3.93 9.52 -3.02
CA GLU A 258 2.54 9.97 -3.10
C GLU A 258 2.16 10.44 -4.51
N THR A 259 3.11 11.00 -5.27
CA THR A 259 2.88 11.37 -6.67
C THR A 259 2.63 10.14 -7.55
N CYS A 260 3.39 9.06 -7.36
CA CYS A 260 3.25 7.80 -8.10
C CYS A 260 1.99 7.02 -7.69
N GLU A 261 1.69 6.94 -6.40
CA GLU A 261 0.45 6.30 -5.91
C GLU A 261 -0.80 7.04 -6.39
N CYS A 262 -0.77 8.37 -6.36
CA CYS A 262 -1.84 9.21 -6.92
C CYS A 262 -1.98 8.99 -8.43
N ALA A 263 -0.87 8.82 -9.17
CA ALA A 263 -0.94 8.46 -10.60
C ALA A 263 -1.68 7.13 -10.81
N MET A 264 -1.44 6.12 -9.97
CA MET A 264 -2.20 4.86 -10.04
C MET A 264 -3.69 5.06 -9.72
N ALA A 265 -4.05 5.93 -8.76
CA ALA A 265 -5.44 6.28 -8.50
C ALA A 265 -6.12 6.94 -9.71
N TYR A 266 -5.40 7.80 -10.47
CA TYR A 266 -5.90 8.37 -11.72
C TYR A 266 -6.02 7.34 -12.86
N LEU A 267 -5.13 6.33 -12.92
CA LEU A 267 -5.29 5.21 -13.85
C LEU A 267 -6.57 4.42 -13.56
N LEU A 268 -6.86 4.16 -12.28
CA LEU A 268 -8.04 3.43 -11.84
C LEU A 268 -9.34 4.12 -12.29
N VAL A 269 -9.40 5.46 -12.29
CA VAL A 269 -10.58 6.20 -12.78
C VAL A 269 -10.54 6.46 -14.28
N GLY A 270 -9.55 5.94 -15.01
CA GLY A 270 -9.43 6.04 -16.46
C GLY A 270 -8.81 7.35 -16.97
N ASP A 271 -8.33 8.23 -16.10
CA ASP A 271 -7.61 9.45 -16.49
C ASP A 271 -6.11 9.21 -16.69
N ARG A 272 -5.81 8.40 -17.71
CA ARG A 272 -4.43 8.10 -18.10
C ARG A 272 -3.58 9.35 -18.38
N PRO A 273 -4.10 10.40 -19.08
CA PRO A 273 -3.30 11.61 -19.29
C PRO A 273 -2.85 12.29 -18.00
N MET A 274 -3.68 12.29 -16.95
CA MET A 274 -3.28 12.84 -15.65
C MET A 274 -2.27 11.94 -14.94
N ALA A 275 -2.46 10.64 -14.98
CA ALA A 275 -1.51 9.67 -14.44
C ALA A 275 -0.11 9.82 -15.07
N GLU A 276 -0.04 9.93 -16.40
CA GLU A 276 1.24 10.14 -17.12
C GLU A 276 1.90 11.48 -16.77
N ARG A 277 1.12 12.54 -16.56
CA ARG A 277 1.66 13.83 -16.09
C ARG A 277 2.25 13.74 -14.68
N LEU A 278 1.51 13.13 -13.74
CA LEU A 278 2.00 12.91 -12.38
C LEU A 278 3.28 12.08 -12.39
N PHE A 279 3.30 10.98 -13.13
CA PHE A 279 4.47 10.14 -13.25
C PHE A 279 5.67 10.90 -13.87
N ALA A 280 5.43 11.74 -14.88
CA ALA A 280 6.47 12.61 -15.47
C ALA A 280 7.05 13.60 -14.45
N TRP A 281 6.20 14.17 -13.59
CA TRP A 281 6.65 15.07 -12.54
C TRP A 281 7.49 14.37 -11.49
N ALA A 282 7.13 13.14 -11.10
CA ALA A 282 7.92 12.33 -10.19
C ALA A 282 9.34 12.04 -10.71
N GLN A 283 9.54 11.97 -12.05
CA GLN A 283 10.86 11.74 -12.64
C GLN A 283 11.86 12.88 -12.39
N THR A 284 11.41 14.07 -12.01
CA THR A 284 12.28 15.20 -11.65
C THR A 284 13.06 14.95 -10.34
N MET A 285 12.62 13.98 -9.53
CA MET A 285 13.25 13.59 -8.27
C MET A 285 14.25 12.44 -8.43
N ARG A 286 14.46 11.95 -9.66
CA ARG A 286 15.40 10.87 -9.94
C ARG A 286 16.84 11.37 -9.95
N SER A 287 17.70 10.70 -9.19
CA SER A 287 19.14 10.90 -9.14
C SER A 287 19.85 10.14 -10.28
N PRO A 288 21.07 10.56 -10.68
CA PRO A 288 21.81 9.90 -11.77
C PRO A 288 22.13 8.42 -11.53
N ASP A 289 22.17 7.99 -10.28
CA ASP A 289 22.41 6.60 -9.84
C ASP A 289 21.15 5.73 -9.82
N GLY A 290 19.99 6.28 -10.21
CA GLY A 290 18.71 5.58 -10.28
C GLY A 290 17.85 5.69 -9.03
N ARG A 291 18.39 6.18 -7.91
CA ARG A 291 17.62 6.43 -6.69
C ARG A 291 16.71 7.65 -6.85
N TYR A 292 15.67 7.70 -6.04
CA TYR A 292 14.73 8.81 -6.00
C TYR A 292 14.80 9.53 -4.66
N LEU A 293 14.88 10.86 -4.70
CA LEU A 293 14.68 11.67 -3.50
C LEU A 293 13.29 11.41 -2.93
N THR A 294 13.19 11.30 -1.61
CA THR A 294 11.91 11.19 -0.90
C THR A 294 10.99 12.34 -1.28
N GLY A 295 11.50 13.56 -1.32
CA GLY A 295 10.74 14.71 -1.78
C GLY A 295 11.56 15.99 -1.93
N ILE A 296 10.89 17.00 -2.47
CA ILE A 296 11.42 18.36 -2.68
C ILE A 296 10.47 19.39 -2.06
N ALA A 297 11.00 20.27 -1.24
CA ALA A 297 10.25 21.40 -0.68
C ALA A 297 10.39 22.64 -1.56
N TYR A 298 9.26 23.24 -1.94
CA TYR A 298 9.16 24.43 -2.76
C TYR A 298 8.78 25.65 -1.92
N PRO A 299 9.08 26.89 -2.35
CA PRO A 299 9.72 27.26 -3.63
C PRO A 299 11.25 27.18 -3.63
N GLN A 300 11.90 26.75 -2.55
CA GLN A 300 13.36 26.75 -2.42
C GLN A 300 14.04 25.64 -3.25
N GLU A 301 13.28 24.65 -3.72
CA GLU A 301 13.77 23.48 -4.48
C GLU A 301 14.87 22.71 -3.72
N VAL A 302 14.65 22.53 -2.40
CA VAL A 302 15.54 21.75 -1.54
C VAL A 302 14.99 20.36 -1.28
N SER A 303 15.86 19.35 -1.28
CA SER A 303 15.47 18.00 -0.88
C SER A 303 15.00 17.96 0.58
N PHE A 304 13.94 17.24 0.85
CA PHE A 304 13.42 17.04 2.22
C PHE A 304 12.82 15.63 2.36
N PRO A 305 13.23 14.88 3.38
CA PRO A 305 14.38 15.11 4.28
C PRO A 305 15.70 15.30 3.53
N ASP A 306 16.73 15.86 4.17
CA ASP A 306 17.97 16.35 3.56
C ASP A 306 18.72 15.25 2.77
N GLY A 307 18.58 15.25 1.45
CA GLY A 307 19.23 14.32 0.53
C GLY A 307 18.76 12.86 0.66
N GLU A 308 17.65 12.60 1.36
CA GLU A 308 17.16 11.25 1.59
C GLU A 308 16.61 10.60 0.31
N HIS A 309 17.02 9.34 0.11
CA HIS A 309 16.54 8.46 -0.95
C HIS A 309 16.04 7.18 -0.30
N THR A 310 14.74 6.92 -0.36
CA THR A 310 14.16 5.75 0.28
C THR A 310 13.83 4.63 -0.71
N THR A 311 13.95 3.40 -0.25
CA THR A 311 13.63 2.19 -1.02
C THR A 311 12.15 2.14 -1.39
N TYR A 312 11.26 2.58 -0.49
CA TYR A 312 9.83 2.63 -0.79
C TYR A 312 9.48 3.70 -1.84
N THR A 313 10.19 4.82 -1.87
CA THR A 313 10.03 5.82 -2.94
C THR A 313 10.41 5.23 -4.30
N ALA A 314 11.55 4.53 -4.36
CA ALA A 314 11.95 3.80 -5.56
C ALA A 314 10.92 2.72 -5.95
N ALA A 315 10.37 2.01 -4.97
CA ALA A 315 9.34 1.00 -5.17
C ALA A 315 8.06 1.59 -5.75
N ALA A 316 7.55 2.68 -5.21
CA ALA A 316 6.35 3.36 -5.73
C ALA A 316 6.52 3.77 -7.20
N VAL A 317 7.72 4.24 -7.59
CA VAL A 317 8.02 4.56 -9.00
C VAL A 317 7.97 3.31 -9.88
N ILE A 318 8.56 2.19 -9.46
CA ILE A 318 8.58 0.93 -10.22
C ILE A 318 7.15 0.39 -10.36
N LEU A 319 6.37 0.37 -9.30
CA LEU A 319 4.98 -0.12 -9.31
C LEU A 319 4.07 0.77 -10.19
N ALA A 320 4.25 2.10 -10.14
CA ALA A 320 3.54 3.01 -11.04
C ALA A 320 3.95 2.84 -12.50
N ALA A 321 5.24 2.58 -12.77
CA ALA A 321 5.72 2.28 -14.12
C ALA A 321 5.12 0.98 -14.66
N ASP A 322 5.01 -0.05 -13.81
CA ASP A 322 4.36 -1.32 -14.18
C ASP A 322 2.86 -1.12 -14.46
N ALA A 323 2.16 -0.38 -13.61
CA ALA A 323 0.76 -0.03 -13.81
C ALA A 323 0.53 0.76 -15.11
N LEU A 324 1.39 1.74 -15.42
CA LEU A 324 1.32 2.54 -16.66
C LEU A 324 1.63 1.72 -17.90
N SER A 325 2.62 0.84 -17.85
CA SER A 325 3.05 0.05 -19.01
C SER A 325 2.22 -1.22 -19.23
N GLY A 326 1.57 -1.73 -18.18
CA GLY A 326 0.88 -3.02 -18.22
C GLY A 326 1.82 -4.21 -18.47
N SER A 327 3.08 -4.09 -18.03
CA SER A 327 4.15 -5.02 -18.43
C SER A 327 4.08 -6.35 -17.69
N SER A 328 3.68 -6.34 -16.43
CA SER A 328 3.60 -7.57 -15.63
C SER A 328 2.16 -8.10 -15.48
N PRO A 329 1.99 -9.38 -15.12
CA PRO A 329 0.68 -9.91 -14.75
C PRO A 329 0.06 -9.24 -13.50
N ALA A 330 0.87 -8.60 -12.66
CA ALA A 330 0.44 -7.90 -11.45
C ALA A 330 0.13 -6.41 -11.67
N SER A 331 0.42 -5.86 -12.86
CA SER A 331 0.26 -4.43 -13.19
C SER A 331 -1.15 -3.87 -12.95
N GLY A 332 -2.17 -4.74 -12.98
CA GLY A 332 -3.56 -4.38 -12.71
C GLY A 332 -3.95 -4.32 -11.23
N LEU A 333 -3.06 -4.72 -10.31
CA LEU A 333 -3.42 -4.90 -8.90
C LEU A 333 -4.06 -3.66 -8.26
N PHE A 334 -3.54 -2.47 -8.54
CA PHE A 334 -4.01 -1.21 -7.98
C PHE A 334 -4.89 -0.38 -8.94
N ILE A 335 -4.96 -0.74 -10.24
CA ILE A 335 -5.59 0.13 -11.24
C ILE A 335 -6.88 -0.44 -11.85
N ASP A 336 -7.07 -1.73 -11.84
CA ASP A 336 -8.31 -2.39 -12.27
C ASP A 336 -8.77 -3.48 -11.29
N HIS A 337 -8.02 -3.70 -10.23
CA HIS A 337 -8.26 -4.72 -9.20
C HIS A 337 -8.49 -6.12 -9.79
N ARG A 338 -7.82 -6.41 -10.90
CA ARG A 338 -7.97 -7.68 -11.63
C ARG A 338 -7.60 -8.87 -10.77
N GLY A 339 -8.50 -9.84 -10.72
CA GLY A 339 -8.31 -11.05 -9.92
C GLY A 339 -8.55 -10.84 -8.42
N LEU A 340 -9.09 -9.70 -8.02
CA LEU A 340 -9.57 -9.49 -6.67
C LEU A 340 -11.08 -9.70 -6.57
N PRO A 341 -11.60 -10.27 -5.46
CA PRO A 341 -13.03 -10.44 -5.28
C PRO A 341 -13.75 -9.09 -5.22
N ASP A 342 -15.00 -9.08 -5.68
CA ASP A 342 -15.86 -7.91 -5.53
C ASP A 342 -16.21 -7.69 -4.06
N ILE A 343 -16.34 -6.41 -3.69
CA ILE A 343 -16.82 -6.06 -2.35
C ILE A 343 -18.34 -6.24 -2.35
N ILE A 344 -18.83 -7.18 -1.56
CA ILE A 344 -20.27 -7.43 -1.44
C ILE A 344 -20.96 -6.26 -0.74
N ASP A 345 -22.19 -5.96 -1.15
CA ASP A 345 -23.01 -4.97 -0.44
C ASP A 345 -23.63 -5.63 0.80
N VAL A 346 -23.57 -4.92 1.92
CA VAL A 346 -24.17 -5.35 3.19
C VAL A 346 -25.25 -4.38 3.63
N GLU A 347 -26.35 -4.92 4.15
CA GLU A 347 -27.34 -4.11 4.84
C GLU A 347 -26.82 -3.73 6.21
N ILE A 348 -26.81 -2.43 6.50
CA ILE A 348 -26.32 -1.88 7.78
C ILE A 348 -27.46 -1.06 8.40
N ASP A 349 -27.69 -1.24 9.69
CA ASP A 349 -28.73 -0.51 10.40
C ASP A 349 -28.40 1.00 10.54
N ALA A 350 -29.37 1.78 11.02
CA ALA A 350 -29.22 3.23 11.19
C ALA A 350 -28.12 3.63 12.20
N SER A 351 -27.67 2.69 13.05
CA SER A 351 -26.58 2.88 14.02
C SER A 351 -25.21 2.49 13.44
N GLY A 352 -25.19 1.92 12.23
CA GLY A 352 -23.96 1.49 11.55
C GLY A 352 -23.52 0.08 11.89
N HIS A 353 -24.41 -0.77 12.39
CA HIS A 353 -24.12 -2.15 12.73
C HIS A 353 -24.71 -3.11 11.68
N LEU A 354 -24.04 -4.23 11.50
CA LEU A 354 -24.59 -5.36 10.76
C LEU A 354 -25.83 -5.89 11.47
N PRO A 355 -26.92 -6.27 10.75
CA PRO A 355 -28.09 -6.85 11.37
C PRO A 355 -27.72 -8.14 12.09
N VAL A 356 -28.14 -8.23 13.35
CA VAL A 356 -27.99 -9.46 14.12
C VAL A 356 -29.05 -10.43 13.62
N HIS A 357 -28.68 -11.47 12.87
CA HIS A 357 -29.57 -12.59 12.64
C HIS A 357 -29.69 -13.38 13.94
N GLU A 358 -30.83 -13.26 14.62
CA GLU A 358 -31.16 -14.22 15.67
C GLU A 358 -31.32 -15.59 15.00
N PRO A 359 -30.63 -16.62 15.47
CA PRO A 359 -30.84 -17.97 14.95
C PRO A 359 -32.27 -18.42 15.30
N ASP A 360 -33.02 -18.89 14.28
CA ASP A 360 -34.32 -19.52 14.41
C ASP A 360 -34.29 -20.76 15.33
#